data_70f6221825d1eb977a93ac02a9294366
#
_entry.id   70f6221825d1eb977a93ac02a9294366
#
_cell.length_a   1.000
_cell.length_b   1.000
_cell.length_c   1.000
_cell.angle_alpha   90.00
_cell.angle_beta   90.00
_cell.angle_gamma   90.00
#
_symmetry.space_group_name_H-M   'P 1'
#
loop_
_entity.id
_entity.type
_entity.pdbx_description
1 polymer ?
#
loop_
_entity_poly.entity_id
_entity_poly.type
_entity_poly.pdbx_seq_one_letter_code
_entity_poly.pdbx_strand_id
1 'polypeptide(L)'
;MISVIVCSRKPASWDFHERNVDKTIGCDYEYIRIDNTLNTYGICGAYNKGVEQAIGDIFVFVHEDVFFMEPGWGLTLIKKYAADPKLGLVGVAGTQYLFADHPAWIRAGRPYIRGRVIHELNNGQTYTLSVFSWDKNDAEVVAVDGLFFAIRGNLFRTIRFDDTTFDKFHFYDLDICMQVRRTNKLIVTWDILLKHLSGGVLDETWINAGKKFLAKYKNELPSSCISVVPDLSVHLEAMHYDLRGKAAQGTII
;
A
#
# COMPACT_ATOMS: atom_id res chain seq x y z
N MET A 1 3.84 10.63 -16.85
CA MET A 1 5.09 10.25 -16.13
C MET A 1 4.74 9.83 -14.70
N ILE A 2 5.51 8.93 -14.09
CA ILE A 2 5.32 8.45 -12.70
C ILE A 2 6.42 9.03 -11.81
N SER A 3 6.06 9.51 -10.60
CA SER A 3 7.01 9.85 -9.54
C SER A 3 7.00 8.71 -8.50
N VAL A 4 8.11 8.02 -8.35
CA VAL A 4 8.28 6.95 -7.35
C VAL A 4 8.94 7.55 -6.11
N ILE A 5 8.19 7.59 -5.00
CA ILE A 5 8.57 8.26 -3.76
C ILE A 5 8.86 7.22 -2.69
N VAL A 6 10.07 7.22 -2.16
CA VAL A 6 10.56 6.25 -1.18
C VAL A 6 11.13 6.98 0.03
N CYS A 7 10.64 6.64 1.22
CA CYS A 7 11.28 7.02 2.48
C CYS A 7 12.30 5.94 2.82
N SER A 8 13.58 6.31 2.86
CA SER A 8 14.67 5.35 3.03
C SER A 8 15.48 5.61 4.30
N ARG A 9 15.67 4.55 5.08
CA ARG A 9 16.42 4.55 6.34
C ARG A 9 17.70 3.71 6.27
N LYS A 10 17.82 2.84 5.26
CA LYS A 10 18.93 1.88 5.13
C LYS A 10 19.71 2.13 3.85
N PRO A 11 20.84 2.86 3.88
CA PRO A 11 21.63 3.17 2.67
C PRO A 11 21.99 1.94 1.83
N ALA A 12 22.25 0.81 2.47
CA ALA A 12 22.62 -0.43 1.78
C ALA A 12 21.53 -1.02 0.87
N SER A 13 20.25 -0.66 1.09
CA SER A 13 19.14 -1.14 0.26
C SER A 13 18.82 -0.22 -0.93
N TRP A 14 19.32 1.00 -0.95
CA TRP A 14 18.94 2.03 -1.90
C TRP A 14 19.11 1.62 -3.36
N ASP A 15 20.32 1.20 -3.72
CA ASP A 15 20.64 0.84 -5.11
C ASP A 15 19.88 -0.41 -5.57
N PHE A 16 19.57 -1.32 -4.67
CA PHE A 16 18.82 -2.54 -5.01
C PHE A 16 17.36 -2.22 -5.33
N HIS A 17 16.72 -1.38 -4.52
CA HIS A 17 15.34 -0.97 -4.74
C HIS A 17 15.21 -0.14 -6.02
N GLU A 18 16.04 0.89 -6.20
CA GLU A 18 16.02 1.74 -7.40
C GLU A 18 16.26 0.93 -8.68
N ARG A 19 17.25 0.01 -8.67
CA ARG A 19 17.48 -0.90 -9.81
C ARG A 19 16.33 -1.85 -10.09
N ASN A 20 15.59 -2.29 -9.06
CA ASN A 20 14.40 -3.10 -9.27
C ASN A 20 13.31 -2.27 -9.94
N VAL A 21 13.05 -1.05 -9.46
CA VAL A 21 12.11 -0.11 -10.09
C VAL A 21 12.50 0.12 -11.56
N ASP A 22 13.74 0.49 -11.83
CA ASP A 22 14.23 0.78 -13.18
C ASP A 22 14.01 -0.39 -14.16
N LYS A 23 14.29 -1.62 -13.72
CA LYS A 23 14.11 -2.82 -14.53
C LYS A 23 12.66 -3.24 -14.75
N THR A 24 11.73 -2.79 -13.89
CA THR A 24 10.38 -3.35 -13.87
C THR A 24 9.29 -2.33 -14.19
N ILE A 25 9.52 -1.03 -14.06
CA ILE A 25 8.47 -0.02 -14.23
C ILE A 25 7.91 0.05 -15.66
N GLY A 26 8.74 0.01 -16.66
CA GLY A 26 8.36 -0.07 -18.08
C GLY A 26 7.82 1.23 -18.70
N CYS A 27 7.99 2.37 -18.06
CA CYS A 27 7.61 3.69 -18.58
C CYS A 27 8.51 4.79 -18.02
N ASP A 28 8.38 6.02 -18.53
CA ASP A 28 9.10 7.18 -18.00
C ASP A 28 8.72 7.46 -16.56
N TYR A 29 9.74 7.67 -15.72
CA TYR A 29 9.56 7.93 -14.30
C TYR A 29 10.68 8.82 -13.74
N GLU A 30 10.45 9.35 -12.55
CA GLU A 30 11.46 9.89 -11.66
C GLU A 30 11.49 9.12 -10.36
N TYR A 31 12.66 8.99 -9.74
CA TYR A 31 12.85 8.33 -8.46
C TYR A 31 13.22 9.35 -7.40
N ILE A 32 12.33 9.54 -6.41
CA ILE A 32 12.48 10.50 -5.34
C ILE A 32 12.74 9.76 -4.04
N ARG A 33 13.98 9.78 -3.62
CA ARG A 33 14.41 9.16 -2.36
C ARG A 33 14.50 10.22 -1.27
N ILE A 34 13.71 10.07 -0.22
CA ILE A 34 13.80 10.88 0.98
C ILE A 34 14.73 10.15 1.96
N ASP A 35 15.92 10.69 2.11
CA ASP A 35 16.90 10.17 3.09
C ASP A 35 16.37 10.44 4.51
N ASN A 36 16.08 9.39 5.22
CA ASN A 36 15.60 9.40 6.59
C ASN A 36 16.48 8.55 7.52
N THR A 37 17.75 8.39 7.18
CA THR A 37 18.75 7.60 7.96
C THR A 37 18.90 8.11 9.39
N LEU A 38 18.72 9.40 9.61
CA LEU A 38 18.77 10.06 10.92
C LEU A 38 17.42 10.06 11.66
N ASN A 39 16.38 9.38 11.11
CA ASN A 39 15.03 9.40 11.70
C ASN A 39 14.43 10.81 11.87
N THR A 40 14.74 11.72 10.98
CA THR A 40 14.30 13.12 11.04
C THR A 40 12.79 13.25 10.89
N TYR A 41 12.17 12.36 10.10
CA TYR A 41 10.74 12.40 9.76
C TYR A 41 10.01 11.14 10.22
N GLY A 42 8.73 11.28 10.59
CA GLY A 42 7.76 10.19 10.45
C GLY A 42 7.46 9.96 8.96
N ILE A 43 6.77 8.86 8.63
CA ILE A 43 6.50 8.50 7.23
C ILE A 43 5.68 9.57 6.51
N CYS A 44 4.69 10.18 7.19
CA CYS A 44 3.88 11.28 6.64
C CYS A 44 4.73 12.47 6.22
N GLY A 45 5.63 12.92 7.11
CA GLY A 45 6.54 14.03 6.82
C GLY A 45 7.49 13.73 5.66
N ALA A 46 8.05 12.50 5.62
CA ALA A 46 8.90 12.06 4.53
C ALA A 46 8.14 12.04 3.19
N TYR A 47 6.92 11.48 3.16
CA TYR A 47 6.11 11.45 1.94
C TYR A 47 5.65 12.84 1.50
N ASN A 48 5.32 13.75 2.42
CA ASN A 48 5.05 15.15 2.08
C ASN A 48 6.25 15.81 1.41
N LYS A 49 7.48 15.54 1.89
CA LYS A 49 8.71 16.04 1.24
C LYS A 49 8.90 15.45 -0.17
N GLY A 50 8.52 14.20 -0.38
CA GLY A 50 8.52 13.58 -1.71
C GLY A 50 7.49 14.22 -2.64
N VAL A 51 6.28 14.49 -2.15
CA VAL A 51 5.22 15.17 -2.91
C VAL A 51 5.65 16.58 -3.35
N GLU A 52 6.37 17.33 -2.50
CA GLU A 52 6.90 18.66 -2.84
C GLU A 52 7.91 18.63 -4.01
N GLN A 53 8.56 17.50 -4.27
CA GLN A 53 9.55 17.32 -5.34
C GLN A 53 8.95 16.70 -6.60
N ALA A 54 7.82 15.97 -6.45
CA ALA A 54 7.24 15.17 -7.52
C ALA A 54 6.61 16.02 -8.64
N ILE A 55 6.94 15.69 -9.89
CA ILE A 55 6.43 16.36 -11.09
C ILE A 55 5.62 15.43 -12.01
N GLY A 56 5.46 14.17 -11.66
CA GLY A 56 4.67 13.19 -12.41
C GLY A 56 3.15 13.41 -12.29
N ASP A 57 2.39 12.64 -13.07
CA ASP A 57 0.92 12.63 -13.03
C ASP A 57 0.38 11.62 -12.01
N ILE A 58 1.20 10.59 -11.69
CA ILE A 58 0.91 9.52 -10.77
C ILE A 58 2.05 9.46 -9.76
N PHE A 59 1.74 9.60 -8.48
CA PHE A 59 2.68 9.47 -7.38
C PHE A 59 2.58 8.08 -6.77
N VAL A 60 3.67 7.34 -6.79
CA VAL A 60 3.79 6.00 -6.20
C VAL A 60 4.54 6.12 -4.89
N PHE A 61 3.92 5.67 -3.81
CA PHE A 61 4.51 5.57 -2.49
C PHE A 61 4.80 4.10 -2.21
N VAL A 62 6.04 3.78 -1.93
CA VAL A 62 6.48 2.39 -1.75
C VAL A 62 7.56 2.30 -0.67
N HIS A 63 7.53 1.24 0.13
CA HIS A 63 8.56 0.99 1.12
C HIS A 63 9.89 0.60 0.46
N GLU A 64 11.01 0.96 1.09
CA GLU A 64 12.37 0.65 0.59
C GLU A 64 12.69 -0.86 0.56
N ASP A 65 11.90 -1.69 1.22
CA ASP A 65 12.03 -3.16 1.29
C ASP A 65 10.96 -3.90 0.48
N VAL A 66 10.31 -3.21 -0.46
CA VAL A 66 9.33 -3.77 -1.40
C VAL A 66 9.93 -3.90 -2.80
N PHE A 67 9.80 -5.06 -3.42
CA PHE A 67 10.34 -5.34 -4.76
C PHE A 67 9.23 -5.79 -5.72
N PHE A 68 9.24 -5.23 -6.92
CA PHE A 68 8.34 -5.60 -8.00
C PHE A 68 8.81 -6.90 -8.64
N MET A 69 7.90 -7.86 -8.78
CA MET A 69 8.20 -9.21 -9.25
C MET A 69 8.04 -9.37 -10.76
N GLU A 70 7.27 -8.49 -11.39
CA GLU A 70 6.93 -8.54 -12.81
C GLU A 70 7.19 -7.19 -13.48
N PRO A 71 7.63 -7.17 -14.76
CA PRO A 71 7.84 -5.93 -15.49
C PRO A 71 6.52 -5.30 -15.96
N GLY A 72 6.54 -3.98 -16.20
CA GLY A 72 5.42 -3.23 -16.80
C GLY A 72 4.37 -2.74 -15.80
N TRP A 73 4.66 -2.78 -14.50
CA TRP A 73 3.72 -2.31 -13.48
C TRP A 73 3.37 -0.82 -13.61
N GLY A 74 4.30 0.01 -14.08
CA GLY A 74 4.04 1.43 -14.35
C GLY A 74 3.06 1.62 -15.51
N LEU A 75 3.21 0.84 -16.58
CA LEU A 75 2.24 0.84 -17.70
C LEU A 75 0.87 0.36 -17.25
N THR A 76 0.81 -0.62 -16.34
CA THR A 76 -0.43 -1.09 -15.73
C THR A 76 -1.14 0.05 -14.98
N LEU A 77 -0.43 0.81 -14.16
CA LEU A 77 -0.99 1.99 -13.48
C LEU A 77 -1.51 3.03 -14.47
N ILE A 78 -0.70 3.40 -15.48
CA ILE A 78 -1.11 4.37 -16.50
C ILE A 78 -2.41 3.94 -17.18
N LYS A 79 -2.52 2.67 -17.59
CA LYS A 79 -3.74 2.14 -18.21
C LYS A 79 -4.96 2.23 -17.29
N LYS A 80 -4.82 1.84 -16.01
CA LYS A 80 -5.92 1.89 -15.04
C LYS A 80 -6.40 3.32 -14.81
N TYR A 81 -5.48 4.26 -14.62
CA TYR A 81 -5.84 5.68 -14.45
C TYR A 81 -6.43 6.31 -15.70
N ALA A 82 -6.00 5.89 -16.90
CA ALA A 82 -6.59 6.37 -18.15
C ALA A 82 -8.02 5.83 -18.36
N ALA A 83 -8.29 4.60 -17.93
CA ALA A 83 -9.58 3.94 -18.09
C ALA A 83 -10.68 4.49 -17.15
N ASP A 84 -10.34 4.97 -15.95
CA ASP A 84 -11.31 5.52 -15.00
C ASP A 84 -10.84 6.88 -14.43
N PRO A 85 -11.43 8.00 -14.90
CA PRO A 85 -11.12 9.33 -14.39
C PRO A 85 -11.43 9.53 -12.89
N LYS A 86 -12.31 8.70 -12.31
CA LYS A 86 -12.64 8.72 -10.89
C LYS A 86 -11.70 7.89 -10.03
N LEU A 87 -10.83 7.08 -10.64
CA LEU A 87 -9.84 6.32 -9.90
C LEU A 87 -8.79 7.28 -9.31
N GLY A 88 -8.74 7.35 -7.99
CA GLY A 88 -7.82 8.21 -7.23
C GLY A 88 -6.63 7.47 -6.68
N LEU A 89 -6.83 6.21 -6.24
CA LEU A 89 -5.79 5.43 -5.60
C LEU A 89 -5.82 3.96 -6.04
N VAL A 90 -4.64 3.39 -6.28
CA VAL A 90 -4.42 1.96 -6.60
C VAL A 90 -3.46 1.38 -5.56
N GLY A 91 -3.86 0.29 -4.90
CA GLY A 91 -2.99 -0.53 -4.04
C GLY A 91 -2.92 -1.98 -4.50
N VAL A 92 -2.19 -2.84 -3.76
CA VAL A 92 -2.03 -4.28 -4.05
C VAL A 92 -2.59 -5.18 -2.96
N ALA A 93 -2.88 -4.60 -1.79
CA ALA A 93 -3.56 -5.26 -0.67
C ALA A 93 -4.46 -4.23 0.03
N GLY A 94 -5.62 -4.64 0.52
CA GLY A 94 -6.53 -3.73 1.18
C GLY A 94 -7.88 -4.35 1.52
N THR A 95 -8.83 -3.52 1.91
CA THR A 95 -10.13 -3.96 2.43
C THR A 95 -11.31 -3.19 1.83
N GLN A 96 -12.44 -3.87 1.72
CA GLN A 96 -13.73 -3.30 1.32
C GLN A 96 -14.54 -2.77 2.51
N TYR A 97 -14.06 -3.02 3.74
CA TYR A 97 -14.76 -2.61 4.95
C TYR A 97 -13.77 -2.25 6.08
N LEU A 98 -13.95 -1.09 6.69
CA LEU A 98 -13.26 -0.66 7.92
C LEU A 98 -14.28 -0.53 9.06
N PHE A 99 -13.98 -1.17 10.18
CA PHE A 99 -14.83 -1.15 11.38
C PHE A 99 -14.68 0.17 12.15
N ALA A 100 -15.73 0.53 12.89
CA ALA A 100 -15.72 1.72 13.73
C ALA A 100 -14.97 1.53 15.06
N ASP A 101 -14.77 0.30 15.47
CA ASP A 101 -14.19 -0.08 16.77
C ASP A 101 -12.80 -0.71 16.66
N HIS A 102 -12.35 -1.01 15.44
CA HIS A 102 -11.05 -1.65 15.22
C HIS A 102 -10.40 -1.22 13.91
N PRO A 103 -9.19 -0.64 13.95
CA PRO A 103 -8.62 0.03 12.78
C PRO A 103 -7.87 -0.89 11.82
N ALA A 104 -7.62 -2.17 12.14
CA ALA A 104 -6.88 -3.07 11.26
C ALA A 104 -7.68 -3.39 10.00
N TRP A 105 -7.15 -3.06 8.83
CA TRP A 105 -7.81 -3.32 7.55
C TRP A 105 -8.06 -4.81 7.29
N ILE A 106 -7.18 -5.69 7.78
CA ILE A 106 -7.31 -7.14 7.63
C ILE A 106 -8.47 -7.75 8.43
N ARG A 107 -9.03 -7.00 9.42
CA ARG A 107 -10.09 -7.50 10.29
C ARG A 107 -11.35 -7.92 9.54
N ALA A 108 -11.63 -7.35 8.38
CA ALA A 108 -12.81 -7.73 7.60
C ALA A 108 -12.77 -9.19 7.13
N GLY A 109 -11.58 -9.77 7.02
CA GLY A 109 -11.41 -11.14 6.54
C GLY A 109 -11.85 -11.34 5.09
N ARG A 110 -11.63 -12.54 4.58
CA ARG A 110 -12.11 -12.93 3.25
C ARG A 110 -13.62 -13.14 3.28
N PRO A 111 -14.37 -12.74 2.24
CA PRO A 111 -13.93 -12.24 0.92
C PRO A 111 -13.69 -10.73 0.84
N TYR A 112 -13.74 -9.99 1.95
CA TYR A 112 -13.75 -8.51 1.97
C TYR A 112 -12.36 -7.89 1.96
N ILE A 113 -11.31 -8.68 2.27
CA ILE A 113 -9.92 -8.30 2.03
C ILE A 113 -9.52 -8.69 0.61
N ARG A 114 -8.67 -7.85 -0.04
CA ARG A 114 -8.36 -7.99 -1.48
C ARG A 114 -6.85 -7.93 -1.71
N GLY A 115 -6.42 -8.59 -2.80
CA GLY A 115 -5.06 -8.54 -3.29
C GLY A 115 -4.18 -9.73 -2.91
N ARG A 116 -2.87 -9.58 -3.14
CA ARG A 116 -1.85 -10.59 -2.84
C ARG A 116 -0.48 -9.95 -2.65
N VAL A 117 0.34 -10.51 -1.78
CA VAL A 117 1.72 -10.06 -1.52
C VAL A 117 2.59 -11.27 -1.18
N ILE A 118 3.83 -11.29 -1.68
CA ILE A 118 4.86 -12.22 -1.22
C ILE A 118 5.57 -11.60 -0.02
N HIS A 119 5.57 -12.28 1.11
CA HIS A 119 6.37 -11.89 2.28
C HIS A 119 7.63 -12.75 2.35
N GLU A 120 8.76 -12.08 2.55
CA GLU A 120 10.03 -12.72 2.86
C GLU A 120 10.29 -12.53 4.35
N LEU A 121 10.30 -13.63 5.08
CA LEU A 121 10.49 -13.64 6.52
C LEU A 121 11.78 -14.39 6.88
N ASN A 122 12.28 -14.19 8.11
CA ASN A 122 13.45 -14.87 8.63
C ASN A 122 14.71 -14.70 7.76
N ASN A 123 15.00 -13.46 7.32
CA ASN A 123 16.19 -13.11 6.53
C ASN A 123 16.34 -13.97 5.25
N GLY A 124 15.27 -14.12 4.50
CA GLY A 124 15.26 -14.85 3.24
C GLY A 124 15.10 -16.38 3.37
N GLN A 125 14.82 -16.87 4.56
CA GLN A 125 14.59 -18.32 4.76
C GLN A 125 13.15 -18.77 4.45
N THR A 126 12.20 -17.85 4.51
CA THR A 126 10.78 -18.15 4.29
C THR A 126 10.20 -17.17 3.28
N TYR A 127 9.59 -17.71 2.24
CA TYR A 127 8.83 -16.96 1.24
C TYR A 127 7.39 -17.44 1.28
N THR A 128 6.46 -16.54 1.59
CA THR A 128 5.03 -16.86 1.70
C THR A 128 4.23 -15.94 0.81
N LEU A 129 3.47 -16.51 -0.13
CA LEU A 129 2.46 -15.75 -0.87
C LEU A 129 1.19 -15.69 -0.03
N SER A 130 0.88 -14.51 0.46
CA SER A 130 -0.40 -14.21 1.12
C SER A 130 -1.43 -13.80 0.08
N VAL A 131 -2.52 -14.54 -0.04
CA VAL A 131 -3.63 -14.26 -0.96
C VAL A 131 -4.85 -13.87 -0.14
N PHE A 132 -5.24 -12.61 -0.27
CA PHE A 132 -6.40 -12.01 0.41
C PHE A 132 -7.68 -12.17 -0.41
N SER A 133 -7.59 -12.04 -1.73
CA SER A 133 -8.74 -12.15 -2.64
C SER A 133 -9.27 -13.58 -2.79
N TRP A 134 -10.56 -13.69 -3.15
CA TRP A 134 -11.18 -14.93 -3.63
C TRP A 134 -11.00 -15.14 -5.14
N ASP A 135 -10.81 -14.07 -5.89
CA ASP A 135 -10.66 -14.03 -7.33
C ASP A 135 -9.40 -13.24 -7.73
N LYS A 136 -9.09 -13.23 -9.02
CA LYS A 136 -7.92 -12.54 -9.59
C LYS A 136 -8.30 -11.21 -10.25
N ASN A 137 -9.36 -10.57 -9.78
CA ASN A 137 -9.85 -9.33 -10.35
C ASN A 137 -9.46 -8.12 -9.49
N ASP A 138 -9.39 -6.97 -10.13
CA ASP A 138 -9.39 -5.69 -9.44
C ASP A 138 -10.67 -5.54 -8.63
N ALA A 139 -10.57 -4.90 -7.48
CA ALA A 139 -11.71 -4.67 -6.62
C ALA A 139 -11.69 -3.26 -6.03
N GLU A 140 -12.86 -2.61 -6.01
CA GLU A 140 -13.02 -1.39 -5.22
C GLU A 140 -12.82 -1.69 -3.74
N VAL A 141 -12.12 -0.79 -3.04
CA VAL A 141 -11.79 -0.90 -1.62
C VAL A 141 -11.96 0.43 -0.91
N VAL A 142 -11.97 0.42 0.41
CA VAL A 142 -12.03 1.64 1.22
C VAL A 142 -10.69 2.02 1.81
N ALA A 143 -9.77 1.06 1.89
CA ALA A 143 -8.39 1.30 2.32
C ALA A 143 -7.44 0.27 1.71
N VAL A 144 -6.18 0.65 1.57
CA VAL A 144 -5.08 -0.21 1.14
C VAL A 144 -3.97 -0.24 2.19
N ASP A 145 -3.14 -1.28 2.13
CA ASP A 145 -1.93 -1.41 2.92
C ASP A 145 -0.84 -0.45 2.42
N GLY A 146 -0.10 0.12 3.35
CA GLY A 146 0.91 1.14 3.10
C GLY A 146 2.17 0.68 2.39
N LEU A 147 2.39 -0.64 2.25
CA LEU A 147 3.61 -1.15 1.60
C LEU A 147 3.80 -0.60 0.18
N PHE A 148 2.68 -0.39 -0.53
CA PHE A 148 2.64 0.18 -1.88
C PHE A 148 1.26 0.77 -2.16
N PHE A 149 1.22 2.00 -2.63
CA PHE A 149 0.05 2.59 -3.29
C PHE A 149 0.44 3.69 -4.27
N ALA A 150 -0.39 3.87 -5.29
CA ALA A 150 -0.27 4.94 -6.27
C ALA A 150 -1.46 5.90 -6.14
N ILE A 151 -1.23 7.20 -6.28
CA ILE A 151 -2.27 8.25 -6.20
C ILE A 151 -2.12 9.21 -7.38
N ARG A 152 -3.23 9.72 -7.93
CA ARG A 152 -3.18 10.83 -8.89
C ARG A 152 -2.47 12.04 -8.28
N GLY A 153 -1.41 12.53 -8.90
CA GLY A 153 -0.62 13.65 -8.39
C GLY A 153 -1.42 14.93 -8.16
N ASN A 154 -2.42 15.20 -9.02
CA ASN A 154 -3.26 16.39 -8.89
C ASN A 154 -4.13 16.44 -7.63
N LEU A 155 -4.39 15.30 -6.98
CA LEU A 155 -5.15 15.24 -5.72
C LEU A 155 -4.39 15.92 -4.57
N PHE A 156 -3.05 15.91 -4.60
CA PHE A 156 -2.22 16.55 -3.58
C PHE A 156 -2.33 18.09 -3.54
N ARG A 157 -3.16 18.68 -4.40
CA ARG A 157 -3.60 20.08 -4.26
C ARG A 157 -4.60 20.27 -3.11
N THR A 158 -5.28 19.20 -2.70
CA THR A 158 -6.36 19.24 -1.69
C THR A 158 -6.21 18.22 -0.58
N ILE A 159 -5.35 17.21 -0.76
CA ILE A 159 -5.02 16.20 0.27
C ILE A 159 -3.54 16.33 0.68
N ARG A 160 -3.23 15.83 1.88
CA ARG A 160 -1.88 15.80 2.41
C ARG A 160 -1.74 14.66 3.41
N PHE A 161 -0.57 14.06 3.52
CA PHE A 161 -0.29 13.17 4.65
C PHE A 161 -0.31 13.98 5.97
N ASP A 162 -1.09 13.53 6.94
CA ASP A 162 -1.25 14.20 8.23
C ASP A 162 -0.08 13.86 9.17
N ASP A 163 1.01 14.62 9.02
CA ASP A 163 2.23 14.44 9.80
C ASP A 163 2.13 15.01 11.24
N THR A 164 1.02 15.67 11.57
CA THR A 164 0.71 16.15 12.91
C THR A 164 0.03 15.05 13.74
N THR A 165 -0.97 14.39 13.19
CA THR A 165 -1.69 13.31 13.89
C THR A 165 -0.89 12.01 13.87
N PHE A 166 -0.28 11.67 12.71
CA PHE A 166 0.47 10.43 12.46
C PHE A 166 1.97 10.73 12.30
N ASP A 167 2.60 11.05 13.40
CA ASP A 167 4.00 11.50 13.49
C ASP A 167 5.02 10.35 13.42
N LYS A 168 4.58 9.09 13.32
CA LYS A 168 5.39 7.87 13.24
C LYS A 168 5.21 7.14 11.90
N PHE A 169 5.20 5.79 11.91
CA PHE A 169 5.20 4.93 10.72
C PHE A 169 3.89 4.13 10.54
N HIS A 170 2.78 4.55 11.17
CA HIS A 170 1.52 3.81 11.13
C HIS A 170 0.36 4.72 10.77
N PHE A 171 -0.68 4.14 10.11
CA PHE A 171 -1.96 4.77 9.75
C PHE A 171 -1.90 5.91 8.74
N TYR A 172 -0.74 6.22 8.17
CA TYR A 172 -0.61 7.18 7.05
C TYR A 172 -1.36 6.70 5.80
N ASP A 173 -1.36 5.40 5.59
CA ASP A 173 -2.02 4.69 4.50
C ASP A 173 -3.55 4.73 4.62
N LEU A 174 -4.10 4.38 5.77
CA LEU A 174 -5.52 4.45 6.01
C LEU A 174 -6.00 5.90 6.02
N ASP A 175 -5.22 6.82 6.58
CA ASP A 175 -5.55 8.24 6.61
C ASP A 175 -5.65 8.84 5.20
N ILE A 176 -4.66 8.60 4.34
CA ILE A 176 -4.69 9.10 2.96
C ILE A 176 -5.81 8.43 2.15
N CYS A 177 -6.12 7.15 2.39
CA CYS A 177 -7.26 6.47 1.79
C CYS A 177 -8.58 7.17 2.13
N MET A 178 -8.79 7.50 3.41
CA MET A 178 -9.99 8.22 3.86
C MET A 178 -10.12 9.59 3.20
N GLN A 179 -9.02 10.30 2.97
CA GLN A 179 -9.03 11.59 2.29
C GLN A 179 -9.38 11.42 0.80
N VAL A 180 -8.71 10.50 0.09
CA VAL A 180 -8.91 10.27 -1.37
C VAL A 180 -10.34 9.80 -1.65
N ARG A 181 -10.90 8.90 -0.83
CA ARG A 181 -12.21 8.30 -1.08
C ARG A 181 -13.39 9.27 -0.95
N ARG A 182 -13.20 10.44 -0.39
CA ARG A 182 -14.26 11.48 -0.33
C ARG A 182 -14.68 11.95 -1.72
N THR A 183 -13.81 11.87 -2.71
CA THR A 183 -14.05 12.36 -4.07
C THR A 183 -13.73 11.35 -5.17
N ASN A 184 -12.95 10.32 -4.88
CA ASN A 184 -12.42 9.38 -5.84
C ASN A 184 -12.58 7.93 -5.37
N LYS A 185 -12.47 6.99 -6.30
CA LYS A 185 -12.43 5.55 -6.03
C LYS A 185 -11.03 5.10 -5.64
N LEU A 186 -10.98 4.08 -4.79
CA LEU A 186 -9.78 3.31 -4.48
C LEU A 186 -9.97 1.89 -5.00
N ILE A 187 -8.93 1.30 -5.57
CA ILE A 187 -8.94 -0.11 -5.94
C ILE A 187 -7.71 -0.84 -5.41
N VAL A 188 -7.87 -2.12 -5.19
CA VAL A 188 -6.76 -3.08 -5.14
C VAL A 188 -6.67 -3.77 -6.49
N THR A 189 -5.47 -3.77 -7.08
CA THR A 189 -5.22 -4.47 -8.34
C THR A 189 -4.58 -5.84 -8.11
N TRP A 190 -4.99 -6.83 -8.92
CA TRP A 190 -4.34 -8.13 -9.00
C TRP A 190 -3.12 -8.14 -9.93
N ASP A 191 -3.02 -7.18 -10.85
CA ASP A 191 -2.05 -7.17 -11.95
C ASP A 191 -0.62 -6.77 -11.52
N ILE A 192 -0.42 -6.39 -10.26
CA ILE A 192 0.89 -6.03 -9.71
C ILE A 192 1.21 -6.98 -8.55
N LEU A 193 2.30 -7.74 -8.69
CA LEU A 193 2.78 -8.61 -7.64
C LEU A 193 4.05 -8.03 -7.02
N LEU A 194 4.04 -7.92 -5.70
CA LEU A 194 5.14 -7.40 -4.91
C LEU A 194 5.70 -8.46 -3.96
N LYS A 195 7.00 -8.33 -3.67
CA LYS A 195 7.69 -8.99 -2.57
C LYS A 195 8.05 -7.97 -1.51
N HIS A 196 7.63 -8.20 -0.27
CA HIS A 196 7.92 -7.37 0.89
C HIS A 196 8.84 -8.13 1.85
N LEU A 197 9.97 -7.53 2.23
CA LEU A 197 11.00 -8.18 3.05
C LEU A 197 10.68 -8.15 4.54
N SER A 198 9.53 -7.64 4.93
CA SER A 198 9.09 -7.60 6.32
C SER A 198 7.61 -8.00 6.46
N GLY A 199 7.21 -8.38 7.68
CA GLY A 199 5.83 -8.76 8.00
C GLY A 199 5.01 -7.65 8.68
N GLY A 200 5.58 -6.45 8.82
CA GLY A 200 5.01 -5.38 9.64
C GLY A 200 5.17 -5.63 11.15
N VAL A 201 5.03 -4.58 11.94
CA VAL A 201 5.11 -4.64 13.42
C VAL A 201 3.86 -4.02 14.00
N LEU A 202 3.13 -4.76 14.84
CA LEU A 202 1.95 -4.29 15.56
C LEU A 202 2.33 -4.03 17.02
N ASP A 203 3.06 -2.95 17.26
CA ASP A 203 3.53 -2.56 18.58
C ASP A 203 2.64 -1.49 19.24
N GLU A 204 3.10 -0.94 20.36
CA GLU A 204 2.37 0.12 21.08
C GLU A 204 2.18 1.39 20.21
N THR A 205 3.11 1.69 19.30
CA THR A 205 2.99 2.85 18.41
C THR A 205 1.86 2.65 17.41
N TRP A 206 1.65 1.41 16.92
CA TRP A 206 0.52 1.03 16.08
C TRP A 206 -0.81 1.18 16.84
N ILE A 207 -0.87 0.67 18.09
CA ILE A 207 -2.09 0.77 18.92
C ILE A 207 -2.46 2.24 19.15
N ASN A 208 -1.50 3.08 19.48
CA ASN A 208 -1.73 4.50 19.75
C ASN A 208 -2.15 5.26 18.48
N ALA A 209 -1.53 4.99 17.34
CA ALA A 209 -1.92 5.58 16.06
C ALA A 209 -3.33 5.11 15.64
N GLY A 210 -3.69 3.84 15.90
CA GLY A 210 -5.03 3.31 15.68
C GLY A 210 -6.11 4.04 16.48
N LYS A 211 -5.85 4.35 17.77
CA LYS A 211 -6.78 5.16 18.58
C LYS A 211 -6.96 6.56 18.00
N LYS A 212 -5.88 7.20 17.55
CA LYS A 212 -5.92 8.52 16.87
C LYS A 212 -6.75 8.44 15.59
N PHE A 213 -6.58 7.38 14.78
CA PHE A 213 -7.32 7.16 13.54
C PHE A 213 -8.84 7.01 13.81
N LEU A 214 -9.23 6.15 14.74
CA LEU A 214 -10.63 5.96 15.12
C LEU A 214 -11.26 7.25 15.65
N ALA A 215 -10.54 8.03 16.44
CA ALA A 215 -11.00 9.32 16.94
C ALA A 215 -11.19 10.35 15.81
N LYS A 216 -10.23 10.43 14.88
CA LYS A 216 -10.25 11.34 13.73
C LYS A 216 -11.43 11.06 12.80
N TYR A 217 -11.71 9.78 12.54
CA TYR A 217 -12.73 9.34 11.57
C TYR A 217 -14.00 8.79 12.19
N LYS A 218 -14.28 9.09 13.47
CA LYS A 218 -15.45 8.56 14.21
C LYS A 218 -16.81 8.77 13.53
N ASN A 219 -16.95 9.83 12.72
CA ASN A 219 -18.17 10.15 11.98
C ASN A 219 -18.19 9.59 10.55
N GLU A 220 -17.10 9.01 10.07
CA GLU A 220 -16.93 8.43 8.74
C GLU A 220 -16.78 6.90 8.79
N LEU A 221 -16.64 6.35 10.00
CA LEU A 221 -16.59 4.92 10.27
C LEU A 221 -17.94 4.41 10.82
N PRO A 222 -18.36 3.14 10.51
CA PRO A 222 -17.67 2.21 9.62
C PRO A 222 -17.64 2.72 8.18
N SER A 223 -16.57 2.41 7.45
CA SER A 223 -16.37 2.81 6.06
C SER A 223 -16.45 1.60 5.14
N SER A 224 -17.32 1.65 4.12
CA SER A 224 -17.60 0.51 3.25
C SER A 224 -17.81 0.91 1.79
N CYS A 225 -17.43 0.04 0.86
CA CYS A 225 -17.81 0.05 -0.55
C CYS A 225 -18.70 -1.16 -0.93
N ILE A 226 -19.16 -1.90 0.06
CA ILE A 226 -20.07 -3.05 -0.07
C ILE A 226 -21.32 -2.84 0.79
N SER A 227 -22.41 -3.53 0.44
CA SER A 227 -23.70 -3.44 1.15
C SER A 227 -23.80 -4.36 2.37
N VAL A 228 -22.82 -5.25 2.56
CA VAL A 228 -22.83 -6.26 3.63
C VAL A 228 -21.84 -5.86 4.72
N VAL A 229 -22.26 -6.03 5.99
CA VAL A 229 -21.35 -5.93 7.14
C VAL A 229 -20.67 -7.29 7.32
N PRO A 230 -19.31 -7.36 7.34
CA PRO A 230 -18.62 -8.62 7.56
C PRO A 230 -19.00 -9.27 8.88
N ASP A 231 -19.36 -10.54 8.84
CA ASP A 231 -19.63 -11.34 10.02
C ASP A 231 -18.34 -11.89 10.60
N LEU A 232 -17.90 -11.36 11.73
CA LEU A 232 -16.65 -11.76 12.39
C LEU A 232 -16.70 -13.16 12.98
N SER A 233 -17.87 -13.78 13.12
CA SER A 233 -17.98 -15.19 13.54
C SER A 233 -17.55 -16.16 12.44
N VAL A 234 -17.51 -15.71 11.17
CA VAL A 234 -17.07 -16.46 9.98
C VAL A 234 -15.79 -15.82 9.41
N HIS A 235 -14.93 -15.31 10.28
CA HIS A 235 -13.69 -14.67 9.86
C HIS A 235 -12.75 -15.65 9.16
N LEU A 236 -12.48 -15.40 7.88
CA LEU A 236 -11.53 -16.16 7.07
C LEU A 236 -10.28 -15.32 6.84
N GLU A 237 -9.16 -15.82 7.33
CA GLU A 237 -7.85 -15.18 7.12
C GLU A 237 -7.38 -15.29 5.66
N ALA A 238 -6.30 -14.60 5.34
CA ALA A 238 -5.61 -14.79 4.07
C ALA A 238 -5.15 -16.25 3.88
N MET A 239 -5.14 -16.72 2.64
CA MET A 239 -4.47 -18.00 2.33
C MET A 239 -2.97 -17.75 2.19
N HIS A 240 -2.19 -18.61 2.83
CA HIS A 240 -0.73 -18.52 2.82
C HIS A 240 -0.14 -19.75 2.10
N TYR A 241 0.63 -19.48 1.04
CA TYR A 241 1.31 -20.51 0.26
C TYR A 241 2.81 -20.41 0.50
N ASP A 242 3.41 -21.49 0.99
CA ASP A 242 4.87 -21.59 1.14
C ASP A 242 5.54 -21.69 -0.25
N LEU A 243 6.40 -20.76 -0.55
CA LEU A 243 7.14 -20.68 -1.83
C LEU A 243 8.55 -21.26 -1.74
N ARG A 244 8.95 -21.88 -0.61
CA ARG A 244 10.25 -22.54 -0.48
C ARG A 244 10.39 -23.61 -1.56
N GLY A 245 11.46 -23.52 -2.34
CA GLY A 245 11.71 -24.44 -3.49
C GLY A 245 11.13 -23.96 -4.83
N LYS A 246 10.13 -23.09 -4.88
CA LYS A 246 9.60 -22.53 -6.14
C LYS A 246 10.31 -21.24 -6.58
N ALA A 247 10.78 -20.43 -5.63
CA ALA A 247 11.55 -19.22 -5.93
C ALA A 247 12.88 -19.49 -6.65
N ALA A 248 13.45 -20.70 -6.47
CA ALA A 248 14.66 -21.14 -7.17
C ALA A 248 14.42 -21.54 -8.64
N GLN A 249 13.15 -21.71 -9.06
CA GLN A 249 12.81 -22.19 -10.41
C GLN A 249 12.21 -21.12 -11.33
N GLY A 250 12.13 -19.85 -10.88
CA GLY A 250 11.66 -18.74 -11.73
C GLY A 250 10.20 -18.79 -12.15
N THR A 251 9.42 -19.73 -11.61
CA THR A 251 8.00 -19.89 -11.95
C THR A 251 7.15 -19.50 -10.75
N ILE A 252 6.77 -18.24 -10.68
CA ILE A 252 5.73 -17.75 -9.77
C ILE A 252 4.41 -17.78 -10.54
N ILE A 253 3.44 -18.50 -10.04
CA ILE A 253 2.10 -18.72 -10.62
C ILE A 253 1.27 -17.44 -10.59
#